data_c9dfb5d47c43b650f3a1c65faa5f64e8
#
_entry.id   c9dfb5d47c43b650f3a1c65faa5f64e8
#
_cell.length_a   1.000
_cell.length_b   1.000
_cell.length_c   1.000
_cell.angle_alpha   90.00
_cell.angle_beta   90.00
_cell.angle_gamma   90.00
#
_symmetry.space_group_name_H-M   'P 1'
#
loop_
_entity.id
_entity.type
_entity.pdbx_description
1 polymer ?
#
loop_
_entity_poly.entity_id
_entity_poly.type
_entity_poly.pdbx_seq_one_letter_code
_entity_poly.pdbx_strand_id
1 'polypeptide(L)'
;MIQHFLFVKLEDPHVESREDFAEQLRAQLAEAGVAAKVGVPADASAAKWDLSIVIDAASLEAWHAQAATPGVVAIFDALEARAHVTKRWSFDVGTAADAD
;
A
#
# COMPACT_ATOMS: atom_id res chain seq x y z
N MET A 1 -9.28 13.30 -6.96
CA MET A 1 -8.74 12.35 -5.98
C MET A 1 -8.05 11.20 -6.69
N ILE A 2 -6.89 10.81 -6.17
CA ILE A 2 -6.11 9.70 -6.69
C ILE A 2 -6.18 8.54 -5.71
N GLN A 3 -6.32 7.33 -6.24
CA GLN A 3 -6.04 6.11 -5.48
C GLN A 3 -4.83 5.44 -6.09
N HIS A 4 -3.82 5.22 -5.24
CA HIS A 4 -2.62 4.47 -5.63
C HIS A 4 -2.73 3.06 -5.05
N PHE A 5 -2.61 2.08 -5.94
CA PHE A 5 -2.71 0.66 -5.58
C PHE A 5 -1.33 0.02 -5.63
N LEU A 6 -1.01 -0.73 -4.60
CA LEU A 6 0.19 -1.54 -4.55
C LEU A 6 -0.19 -2.96 -4.15
N PHE A 7 0.17 -3.92 -5.00
CA PHE A 7 0.00 -5.34 -4.69
C PHE A 7 1.38 -5.96 -4.51
N VAL A 8 1.50 -6.77 -3.46
CA VAL A 8 2.79 -7.35 -3.05
C VAL A 8 2.68 -8.86 -2.92
N LYS A 9 3.58 -9.55 -3.59
CA LYS A 9 3.85 -10.96 -3.31
C LYS A 9 5.15 -11.01 -2.51
N LEU A 10 5.08 -11.55 -1.30
CA LEU A 10 6.24 -11.66 -0.43
C LEU A 10 7.13 -12.84 -0.84
N GLU A 11 8.40 -12.75 -0.52
CA GLU A 11 9.30 -13.90 -0.60
C GLU A 11 8.87 -14.95 0.43
N ASP A 12 9.09 -16.23 0.11
CA ASP A 12 8.60 -17.35 0.91
C ASP A 12 8.86 -17.24 2.42
N PRO A 13 10.07 -16.83 2.89
CA PRO A 13 10.30 -16.72 4.32
C PRO A 13 9.42 -15.71 5.05
N HIS A 14 8.79 -14.77 4.30
CA HIS A 14 7.98 -13.70 4.87
C HIS A 14 6.48 -13.96 4.81
N VAL A 15 6.04 -15.00 4.11
CA VAL A 15 4.60 -15.27 3.90
C VAL A 15 3.89 -15.60 5.21
N GLU A 16 4.50 -16.38 6.08
CA GLU A 16 3.89 -16.77 7.36
C GLU A 16 3.66 -15.58 8.29
N SER A 17 4.49 -14.55 8.21
CA SER A 17 4.38 -13.36 9.05
C SER A 17 3.64 -12.20 8.37
N ARG A 18 2.94 -12.46 7.27
CA ARG A 18 2.30 -11.37 6.49
C ARG A 18 1.26 -10.59 7.27
N GLU A 19 0.51 -11.23 8.16
CA GLU A 19 -0.49 -10.54 8.96
C GLU A 19 0.16 -9.59 9.97
N ASP A 20 1.23 -10.02 10.63
CA ASP A 20 1.99 -9.16 11.53
C ASP A 20 2.61 -8.00 10.77
N PHE A 21 3.14 -8.27 9.59
CA PHE A 21 3.71 -7.23 8.74
C PHE A 21 2.66 -6.24 8.28
N ALA A 22 1.45 -6.71 7.91
CA ALA A 22 0.34 -5.84 7.56
C ALA A 22 -0.04 -4.91 8.71
N GLU A 23 -0.06 -5.42 9.95
CA GLU A 23 -0.31 -4.59 11.13
C GLU A 23 0.75 -3.52 11.33
N GLN A 24 2.03 -3.88 11.14
CA GLN A 24 3.13 -2.93 11.21
C GLN A 24 2.99 -1.84 10.15
N LEU A 25 2.66 -2.23 8.92
CA LEU A 25 2.46 -1.28 7.83
C LEU A 25 1.30 -0.32 8.11
N ARG A 26 0.18 -0.82 8.61
CA ARG A 26 -0.95 0.02 9.00
C ARG A 26 -0.55 1.08 10.00
N ALA A 27 0.17 0.67 11.05
CA ALA A 27 0.63 1.58 12.09
C ALA A 27 1.64 2.60 11.54
N GLN A 28 2.61 2.15 10.76
CA GLN A 28 3.65 3.02 10.22
C GLN A 28 3.09 4.04 9.22
N LEU A 29 2.19 3.60 8.33
CA LEU A 29 1.58 4.49 7.35
C LEU A 29 0.67 5.52 8.03
N ALA A 30 -0.10 5.11 9.04
CA ALA A 30 -0.93 6.02 9.81
C ALA A 30 -0.08 7.06 10.53
N GLU A 31 1.02 6.66 11.15
CA GLU A 31 1.94 7.55 11.84
C GLU A 31 2.60 8.54 10.88
N ALA A 32 2.87 8.11 9.66
CA ALA A 32 3.43 8.97 8.62
C ALA A 32 2.39 9.89 7.97
N GLY A 33 1.13 9.80 8.37
CA GLY A 33 0.05 10.63 7.82
C GLY A 33 -0.44 10.17 6.45
N VAL A 34 -0.16 8.93 6.06
CA VAL A 34 -0.61 8.37 4.78
C VAL A 34 -2.00 7.76 4.95
N ALA A 35 -2.95 8.22 4.15
CA ALA A 35 -4.30 7.67 4.14
C ALA A 35 -4.31 6.36 3.38
N ALA A 36 -4.03 5.26 4.06
CA ALA A 36 -3.83 3.96 3.44
C ALA A 36 -4.69 2.87 4.09
N LYS A 37 -5.06 1.89 3.28
CA LYS A 37 -5.67 0.65 3.74
C LYS A 37 -4.76 -0.50 3.33
N VAL A 38 -4.37 -1.32 4.29
CA VAL A 38 -3.53 -2.50 4.06
C VAL A 38 -4.37 -3.74 4.29
N GLY A 39 -4.41 -4.61 3.29
CA GLY A 39 -5.18 -5.84 3.33
C GLY A 39 -4.33 -7.08 3.14
N VAL A 40 -4.82 -8.19 3.68
CA VAL A 40 -4.29 -9.53 3.42
C VAL A 40 -5.39 -10.33 2.72
N PRO A 41 -5.05 -11.43 2.02
CA PRO A 41 -6.08 -12.22 1.33
C PRO A 41 -7.18 -12.67 2.28
N ALA A 42 -8.43 -12.40 1.89
CA ALA A 42 -9.61 -12.83 2.65
C ALA A 42 -10.08 -14.23 2.23
N ASP A 43 -9.79 -14.60 0.98
CA ASP A 43 -10.14 -15.90 0.41
C ASP A 43 -9.21 -16.22 -0.78
N ALA A 44 -9.51 -17.30 -1.48
CA ALA A 44 -8.71 -17.77 -2.62
C ALA A 44 -8.71 -16.83 -3.82
N SER A 45 -9.63 -15.86 -3.90
CA SER A 45 -9.65 -14.89 -5.01
C SER A 45 -8.41 -14.01 -5.04
N ALA A 46 -7.77 -13.82 -3.89
CA ALA A 46 -6.56 -13.01 -3.75
C ALA A 46 -5.29 -13.85 -3.58
N ALA A 47 -5.32 -15.12 -3.96
CA ALA A 47 -4.24 -16.08 -3.66
C ALA A 47 -2.89 -15.72 -4.30
N LYS A 48 -2.88 -14.91 -5.36
CA LYS A 48 -1.64 -14.48 -6.04
C LYS A 48 -0.86 -13.44 -5.24
N TRP A 49 -1.52 -12.74 -4.32
CA TRP A 49 -0.93 -11.61 -3.62
C TRP A 49 -1.00 -11.81 -2.12
N ASP A 50 0.02 -11.38 -1.41
CA ASP A 50 0.08 -11.48 0.05
C ASP A 50 -0.43 -10.23 0.73
N LEU A 51 -0.23 -9.07 0.09
CA LEU A 51 -0.66 -7.78 0.62
C LEU A 51 -1.27 -6.92 -0.48
N SER A 52 -2.27 -6.13 -0.10
CA SER A 52 -2.75 -5.01 -0.90
C SER A 52 -2.62 -3.72 -0.09
N ILE A 53 -2.21 -2.65 -0.74
CA ILE A 53 -2.15 -1.33 -0.13
C ILE A 53 -2.88 -0.37 -1.07
N VAL A 54 -3.89 0.33 -0.54
CA VAL A 54 -4.62 1.35 -1.28
C VAL A 54 -4.39 2.68 -0.57
N ILE A 55 -3.85 3.66 -1.29
CA ILE A 55 -3.52 4.96 -0.75
C ILE A 55 -4.38 6.02 -1.42
N ASP A 56 -5.05 6.83 -0.63
CA ASP A 56 -5.84 7.97 -1.10
C ASP A 56 -5.00 9.25 -1.02
N ALA A 57 -5.02 10.04 -2.08
CA ALA A 57 -4.35 11.34 -2.13
C ALA A 57 -5.19 12.35 -2.90
N ALA A 58 -5.04 13.62 -2.60
CA ALA A 58 -5.80 14.69 -3.24
C ALA A 58 -5.47 14.79 -4.73
N SER A 59 -4.20 14.54 -5.09
CA SER A 59 -3.71 14.59 -6.47
C SER A 59 -2.48 13.69 -6.61
N LEU A 60 -2.11 13.42 -7.86
CA LEU A 60 -0.89 12.67 -8.14
C LEU A 60 0.35 13.41 -7.63
N GLU A 61 0.37 14.74 -7.79
CA GLU A 61 1.45 15.59 -7.28
C GLU A 61 1.58 15.46 -5.76
N ALA A 62 0.44 15.52 -5.04
CA ALA A 62 0.43 15.37 -3.58
C ALA A 62 0.93 13.99 -3.16
N TRP A 63 0.55 12.94 -3.86
CA TRP A 63 1.03 11.59 -3.60
C TRP A 63 2.54 11.49 -3.82
N HIS A 64 3.04 12.01 -4.96
CA HIS A 64 4.49 11.97 -5.24
C HIS A 64 5.30 12.73 -4.19
N ALA A 65 4.80 13.87 -3.72
CA ALA A 65 5.45 14.63 -2.67
C ALA A 65 5.50 13.85 -1.35
N GLN A 66 4.39 13.22 -0.98
CA GLN A 66 4.33 12.40 0.24
C GLN A 66 5.23 11.16 0.13
N ALA A 67 5.23 10.50 -1.01
CA ALA A 67 6.06 9.31 -1.25
C ALA A 67 7.55 9.61 -1.20
N ALA A 68 7.95 10.85 -1.43
CA ALA A 68 9.34 11.28 -1.40
C ALA A 68 9.83 11.66 0.01
N THR A 69 8.94 11.71 1.00
CA THR A 69 9.36 12.01 2.38
C THR A 69 10.18 10.86 2.97
N PRO A 70 11.21 11.15 3.77
CA PRO A 70 12.11 10.10 4.29
C PRO A 70 11.38 8.98 5.05
N GLY A 71 10.38 9.32 5.83
CA GLY A 71 9.61 8.33 6.60
C GLY A 71 8.86 7.35 5.70
N VAL A 72 8.22 7.85 4.64
CA VAL A 72 7.48 7.01 3.69
C VAL A 72 8.44 6.19 2.84
N VAL A 73 9.55 6.79 2.39
CA VAL A 73 10.60 6.06 1.65
C VAL A 73 11.09 4.86 2.45
N ALA A 74 11.37 5.06 3.75
CA ALA A 74 11.84 3.97 4.61
C ALA A 74 10.82 2.84 4.74
N ILE A 75 9.53 3.17 4.84
CA ILE A 75 8.46 2.17 4.91
C ILE A 75 8.43 1.30 3.65
N PHE A 76 8.46 1.94 2.48
CA PHE A 76 8.40 1.21 1.20
C PHE A 76 9.70 0.48 0.88
N ASP A 77 10.84 1.01 1.29
CA ASP A 77 12.11 0.28 1.14
C ASP A 77 12.10 -1.01 1.96
N ALA A 78 11.58 -0.98 3.19
CA ALA A 78 11.45 -2.18 4.02
C ALA A 78 10.47 -3.19 3.39
N LEU A 79 9.39 -2.70 2.79
CA LEU A 79 8.44 -3.54 2.06
C LEU A 79 9.10 -4.21 0.86
N GLU A 80 9.80 -3.43 0.04
CA GLU A 80 10.48 -3.94 -1.15
C GLU A 80 11.53 -5.00 -0.78
N ALA A 81 12.20 -4.85 0.36
CA ALA A 81 13.19 -5.81 0.83
C ALA A 81 12.59 -7.19 1.12
N ARG A 82 11.28 -7.25 1.39
CA ARG A 82 10.57 -8.51 1.66
C ARG A 82 9.80 -9.03 0.46
N ALA A 83 9.69 -8.24 -0.60
CA ALA A 83 8.86 -8.56 -1.75
C ALA A 83 9.60 -9.39 -2.77
N HIS A 84 8.91 -10.39 -3.32
CA HIS A 84 9.30 -11.09 -4.52
C HIS A 84 8.87 -10.31 -5.77
N VAL A 85 7.61 -9.82 -5.76
CA VAL A 85 7.04 -9.03 -6.85
C VAL A 85 6.16 -7.94 -6.26
N THR A 86 6.26 -6.73 -6.81
CA THR A 86 5.33 -5.63 -6.54
C THR A 86 4.73 -5.12 -7.84
N LYS A 87 3.44 -4.76 -7.79
CA LYS A 87 2.73 -4.10 -8.89
C LYS A 87 2.06 -2.84 -8.37
N ARG A 88 2.17 -1.75 -9.13
CA ARG A 88 1.67 -0.44 -8.73
C ARG A 88 0.85 0.20 -9.82
N TRP A 89 -0.27 0.82 -9.43
CA TRP A 89 -1.13 1.58 -10.34
C TRP A 89 -1.68 2.81 -9.62
N SER A 90 -1.81 3.91 -10.34
CA SER A 90 -2.48 5.10 -9.83
C SER A 90 -3.67 5.43 -10.72
N PHE A 91 -4.83 5.63 -10.10
CA PHE A 91 -6.06 5.96 -10.80
C PHE A 91 -6.63 7.27 -10.27
N ASP A 92 -7.13 8.09 -11.17
CA ASP A 92 -7.96 9.23 -10.78
C ASP A 92 -9.40 8.70 -10.63
N VAL A 93 -9.94 8.82 -9.42
CA VAL A 93 -11.26 8.29 -9.11
C VAL A 93 -12.30 9.39 -8.89
N GLY A 94 -11.97 10.62 -9.31
CA GLY A 94 -12.83 11.78 -9.08
C GLY A 94 -12.79 12.24 -7.63
N THR A 95 -13.76 13.03 -7.24
CA THR A 95 -13.90 13.49 -5.85
C THR A 95 -15.02 12.74 -5.16
N ALA A 96 -15.12 12.86 -3.83
CA ALA A 96 -16.21 12.25 -3.07
C ALA A 96 -17.58 12.72 -3.57
N ALA A 97 -17.69 13.99 -4.02
CA ALA A 97 -18.91 14.52 -4.58
C ALA A 97 -19.26 13.89 -5.93
N ASP A 98 -18.26 13.50 -6.70
CA ASP A 98 -18.45 12.86 -8.01
C ASP A 98 -18.91 11.40 -7.86
N ALA A 99 -18.63 10.79 -6.72
CA ALA A 99 -19.03 9.41 -6.45
C ALA A 99 -20.53 9.25 -6.20
N ASP A 100 -21.20 10.33 -5.91
CA ASP A 100 -22.66 10.35 -5.68
C ASP A 100 -23.41 10.47 -7.01
#